data_146be022d21a0ec790ead6f108805e99
#
_entry.id   146be022d21a0ec790ead6f108805e99
#
_cell.length_a   1.000
_cell.length_b   1.000
_cell.length_c   1.000
_cell.angle_alpha   90.00
_cell.angle_beta   90.00
_cell.angle_gamma   90.00
#
_symmetry.space_group_name_H-M   'P 1'
#
loop_
_entity.id
_entity.type
_entity.pdbx_description
1 polymer ?
#
loop_
_entity_poly.entity_id
_entity_poly.type
_entity_poly.pdbx_seq_one_letter_code
_entity_poly.pdbx_strand_id
1 'polypeptide(L)'
;MSADVIIIGAGVVGAACAWYATRAGLRVTVLDRGPVAGGTTGAGEGNLLVSDKPQGPELDLALHSAALWQALADEIGGFEYQGKGGLVVAHHRPSVEVLEAVARGQRAAGAEAVIVPADHLRTYEPHLASDLAGGCYYSQDAQVQPMLAAARLLAAARAAGARVRTGVEVTGLMRSGEGVVGVRTAAGELPAGAVVNAAGTWAGDVAALAGVSVPVSPRRGFILVTEPLPPTVRHKVYAAEYVDAVASDDAALQISPVVEGTESGTILIGSSRERVGMDRTLAVDVLRRLAAAAVRLFPMLAEVNAIRAYCGFRPYSPDHLPVIGPDPRAPGLLHACGHEGAGVGLAPATGQLVASALSGRPGTIDPSPFGPERFG
;
A
#
# COMPACT_ATOMS: atom_id res chain seq x y z
N MET A 1 -19.10 -26.27 8.62
CA MET A 1 -19.30 -25.11 9.53
C MET A 1 -19.13 -23.86 8.69
N SER A 2 -20.06 -22.90 8.81
CA SER A 2 -19.98 -21.59 8.13
C SER A 2 -18.78 -20.78 8.65
N ALA A 3 -18.22 -19.90 7.81
CA ALA A 3 -17.22 -18.93 8.24
C ALA A 3 -17.86 -17.85 9.13
N ASP A 4 -17.10 -17.28 10.06
CA ASP A 4 -17.53 -16.08 10.76
C ASP A 4 -17.34 -14.87 9.84
N VAL A 5 -16.26 -14.89 9.03
CA VAL A 5 -15.95 -13.85 8.04
C VAL A 5 -15.39 -14.44 6.75
N ILE A 6 -15.86 -13.92 5.61
CA ILE A 6 -15.26 -14.13 4.30
C ILE A 6 -14.54 -12.84 3.89
N ILE A 7 -13.28 -12.94 3.49
CA ILE A 7 -12.47 -11.84 2.97
C ILE A 7 -12.30 -12.02 1.46
N ILE A 8 -12.70 -11.01 0.68
CA ILE A 8 -12.58 -11.00 -0.78
C ILE A 8 -11.29 -10.27 -1.15
N GLY A 9 -10.30 -11.00 -1.62
CA GLY A 9 -8.97 -10.52 -2.01
C GLY A 9 -7.84 -11.11 -1.17
N ALA A 10 -6.84 -11.68 -1.83
CA ALA A 10 -5.61 -12.26 -1.26
C ALA A 10 -4.37 -11.37 -1.53
N GLY A 11 -4.57 -10.06 -1.68
CA GLY A 11 -3.51 -9.07 -1.62
C GLY A 11 -3.03 -8.83 -0.18
N VAL A 12 -2.04 -7.96 0.02
CA VAL A 12 -1.44 -7.71 1.33
C VAL A 12 -2.46 -7.20 2.37
N VAL A 13 -3.42 -6.36 1.96
CA VAL A 13 -4.48 -5.86 2.84
C VAL A 13 -5.41 -6.99 3.28
N GLY A 14 -5.89 -7.82 2.33
CA GLY A 14 -6.72 -8.97 2.67
C GLY A 14 -5.98 -10.01 3.50
N ALA A 15 -4.67 -10.19 3.28
CA ALA A 15 -3.81 -11.05 4.06
C ALA A 15 -3.67 -10.56 5.52
N ALA A 16 -3.47 -9.25 5.71
CA ALA A 16 -3.44 -8.64 7.04
C ALA A 16 -4.80 -8.76 7.75
N CYS A 17 -5.92 -8.48 7.05
CA CYS A 17 -7.26 -8.71 7.60
C CYS A 17 -7.45 -10.17 8.04
N ALA A 18 -7.00 -11.14 7.24
CA ALA A 18 -7.09 -12.56 7.58
C ALA A 18 -6.27 -12.92 8.81
N TRP A 19 -5.04 -12.42 8.89
CA TRP A 19 -4.16 -12.64 10.03
C TRP A 19 -4.77 -12.12 11.34
N TYR A 20 -5.13 -10.83 11.38
CA TYR A 20 -5.67 -10.22 12.59
C TYR A 20 -7.04 -10.76 12.99
N ALA A 21 -7.94 -11.03 12.02
CA ALA A 21 -9.24 -11.65 12.30
C ALA A 21 -9.10 -13.07 12.87
N THR A 22 -8.16 -13.88 12.33
CA THR A 22 -7.89 -15.22 12.85
C THR A 22 -7.33 -15.17 14.27
N ARG A 23 -6.40 -14.23 14.54
CA ARG A 23 -5.89 -14.00 15.91
C ARG A 23 -6.97 -13.50 16.89
N ALA A 24 -7.98 -12.83 16.40
CA ALA A 24 -9.15 -12.45 17.20
C ALA A 24 -10.08 -13.63 17.52
N GLY A 25 -9.78 -14.84 16.99
CA GLY A 25 -10.53 -16.07 17.23
C GLY A 25 -11.63 -16.34 16.20
N LEU A 26 -11.69 -15.58 15.10
CA LEU A 26 -12.72 -15.76 14.07
C LEU A 26 -12.33 -16.87 13.09
N ARG A 27 -13.34 -17.59 12.58
CA ARG A 27 -13.20 -18.56 11.50
C ARG A 27 -13.18 -17.82 10.16
N VAL A 28 -11.99 -17.64 9.58
CA VAL A 28 -11.75 -16.84 8.39
C VAL A 28 -11.70 -17.71 7.14
N THR A 29 -12.34 -17.25 6.07
CA THR A 29 -12.14 -17.76 4.71
C THR A 29 -11.75 -16.61 3.78
N VAL A 30 -10.59 -16.71 3.13
CA VAL A 30 -10.13 -15.76 2.09
C VAL A 30 -10.45 -16.35 0.73
N LEU A 31 -11.05 -15.55 -0.15
CA LEU A 31 -11.34 -15.90 -1.54
C LEU A 31 -10.63 -14.91 -2.47
N ASP A 32 -9.97 -15.41 -3.50
CA ASP A 32 -9.43 -14.58 -4.57
C ASP A 32 -9.64 -15.27 -5.92
N ARG A 33 -10.05 -14.51 -6.94
CA ARG A 33 -10.21 -15.02 -8.30
C ARG A 33 -8.89 -15.37 -8.99
N GLY A 34 -7.79 -14.73 -8.56
CA GLY A 34 -6.43 -14.95 -9.05
C GLY A 34 -5.51 -15.62 -8.03
N PRO A 35 -4.21 -15.60 -8.27
CA PRO A 35 -3.21 -16.04 -7.30
C PRO A 35 -3.07 -15.04 -6.13
N VAL A 36 -2.45 -15.49 -5.04
CA VAL A 36 -2.03 -14.61 -3.95
C VAL A 36 -1.18 -13.46 -4.49
N ALA A 37 -1.45 -12.25 -4.03
CA ALA A 37 -0.78 -11.03 -4.48
C ALA A 37 -0.88 -10.73 -6.00
N GLY A 38 -1.83 -11.33 -6.72
CA GLY A 38 -1.94 -11.22 -8.17
C GLY A 38 -2.40 -9.85 -8.70
N GLY A 39 -2.86 -8.95 -7.82
CA GLY A 39 -3.28 -7.59 -8.16
C GLY A 39 -2.21 -6.53 -7.90
N THR A 40 -2.60 -5.41 -7.29
CA THR A 40 -1.73 -4.26 -6.96
C THR A 40 -0.50 -4.68 -6.15
N THR A 41 -0.65 -5.58 -5.19
CA THR A 41 0.42 -6.07 -4.32
C THR A 41 1.61 -6.64 -5.10
N GLY A 42 1.36 -7.42 -6.16
CA GLY A 42 2.43 -8.02 -6.97
C GLY A 42 2.98 -7.10 -8.06
N ALA A 43 2.48 -5.89 -8.16
CA ALA A 43 2.87 -4.91 -9.18
C ALA A 43 3.29 -3.56 -8.58
N GLY A 44 3.59 -3.54 -7.28
CA GLY A 44 4.07 -2.37 -6.55
C GLY A 44 5.52 -2.51 -6.10
N GLU A 45 6.00 -1.45 -5.47
CA GLU A 45 7.21 -1.40 -4.66
C GLU A 45 6.88 -1.82 -3.22
N GLY A 46 7.92 -2.01 -2.40
CA GLY A 46 7.76 -2.47 -1.01
C GLY A 46 7.66 -1.36 0.03
N ASN A 47 7.15 -0.21 -0.31
CA ASN A 47 7.18 1.00 0.50
C ASN A 47 6.36 0.90 1.79
N LEU A 48 7.01 1.13 2.92
CA LEU A 48 6.41 1.35 4.23
C LEU A 48 6.80 2.77 4.66
N LEU A 49 6.03 3.78 4.22
CA LEU A 49 6.38 5.19 4.38
C LEU A 49 5.47 5.89 5.38
N VAL A 50 6.08 6.67 6.27
CA VAL A 50 5.44 7.73 7.04
C VAL A 50 5.77 9.10 6.44
N SER A 51 6.87 9.18 5.72
CA SER A 51 7.45 10.40 5.16
C SER A 51 6.59 11.08 4.09
N ASP A 52 5.80 10.33 3.34
CA ASP A 52 4.92 10.82 2.27
C ASP A 52 3.50 11.17 2.74
N LYS A 53 3.23 11.10 4.06
CA LYS A 53 1.92 11.37 4.63
C LYS A 53 1.86 12.78 5.24
N PRO A 54 0.90 13.62 4.85
CA PRO A 54 0.66 14.87 5.56
C PRO A 54 0.15 14.59 6.98
N GLN A 55 0.28 15.57 7.88
CA GLN A 55 -0.32 15.48 9.21
C GLN A 55 -1.84 15.24 9.09
N GLY A 56 -2.33 14.22 9.80
CA GLY A 56 -3.74 13.82 9.77
C GLY A 56 -3.93 12.33 9.94
N PRO A 57 -5.15 11.82 9.73
CA PRO A 57 -5.51 10.45 10.08
C PRO A 57 -4.71 9.38 9.30
N GLU A 58 -4.27 9.68 8.06
CA GLU A 58 -3.45 8.73 7.32
C GLU A 58 -2.04 8.60 7.91
N LEU A 59 -1.45 9.70 8.40
CA LEU A 59 -0.16 9.65 9.11
C LEU A 59 -0.28 8.86 10.42
N ASP A 60 -1.34 9.08 11.20
CA ASP A 60 -1.58 8.33 12.44
C ASP A 60 -1.69 6.84 12.18
N LEU A 61 -2.43 6.47 11.11
CA LEU A 61 -2.55 5.09 10.65
C LEU A 61 -1.21 4.52 10.19
N ALA A 62 -0.39 5.31 9.47
CA ALA A 62 0.92 4.90 8.98
C ALA A 62 1.93 4.69 10.11
N LEU A 63 1.98 5.58 11.09
CA LEU A 63 2.84 5.45 12.29
C LEU A 63 2.51 4.19 13.09
N HIS A 64 1.21 3.97 13.33
CA HIS A 64 0.76 2.75 14.00
C HIS A 64 1.12 1.49 13.18
N SER A 65 0.90 1.54 11.87
CA SER A 65 1.19 0.43 10.96
C SER A 65 2.69 0.11 10.87
N ALA A 66 3.57 1.12 10.93
CA ALA A 66 5.02 0.94 10.93
C ALA A 66 5.48 0.11 12.15
N ALA A 67 4.95 0.42 13.35
CA ALA A 67 5.22 -0.37 14.55
C ALA A 67 4.71 -1.82 14.42
N LEU A 68 3.56 -2.01 13.78
CA LEU A 68 3.02 -3.35 13.53
C LEU A 68 3.84 -4.14 12.51
N TRP A 69 4.39 -3.50 11.49
CA TRP A 69 5.28 -4.15 10.53
C TRP A 69 6.55 -4.68 11.19
N GLN A 70 7.15 -3.90 12.10
CA GLN A 70 8.30 -4.37 12.89
C GLN A 70 7.91 -5.61 13.72
N ALA A 71 6.80 -5.55 14.45
CA ALA A 71 6.33 -6.68 15.24
C ALA A 71 6.04 -7.93 14.38
N LEU A 72 5.46 -7.76 13.19
CA LEU A 72 5.24 -8.85 12.23
C LEU A 72 6.54 -9.43 11.69
N ALA A 73 7.56 -8.60 11.49
CA ALA A 73 8.89 -9.06 11.08
C ALA A 73 9.51 -9.97 12.14
N ASP A 74 9.37 -9.63 13.41
CA ASP A 74 9.86 -10.42 14.54
C ASP A 74 9.04 -11.70 14.74
N GLU A 75 7.70 -11.63 14.57
CA GLU A 75 6.80 -12.75 14.85
C GLU A 75 6.71 -13.76 13.68
N ILE A 76 6.61 -13.28 12.44
CA ILE A 76 6.37 -14.11 11.25
C ILE A 76 7.63 -14.18 10.37
N GLY A 77 8.21 -13.03 10.07
CA GLY A 77 9.41 -12.89 9.24
C GLY A 77 9.31 -13.46 7.82
N GLY A 78 10.46 -13.50 7.14
CA GLY A 78 10.59 -14.12 5.82
C GLY A 78 9.93 -13.34 4.68
N PHE A 79 9.82 -12.02 4.81
CA PHE A 79 9.29 -11.11 3.79
C PHE A 79 10.19 -9.89 3.53
N GLU A 80 11.50 -10.05 3.79
CA GLU A 80 12.54 -9.07 3.48
C GLU A 80 12.23 -7.68 4.11
N TYR A 81 11.85 -7.68 5.39
CA TYR A 81 11.65 -6.41 6.12
C TYR A 81 12.99 -5.73 6.36
N GLN A 82 13.09 -4.48 5.93
CA GLN A 82 14.27 -3.63 6.13
C GLN A 82 13.86 -2.29 6.71
N GLY A 83 14.16 -2.06 8.00
CA GLY A 83 14.03 -0.76 8.66
C GLY A 83 15.19 0.17 8.29
N LYS A 84 15.30 0.53 7.01
CA LYS A 84 16.46 1.24 6.46
C LYS A 84 16.29 2.75 6.38
N GLY A 85 15.12 3.26 6.71
CA GLY A 85 14.77 4.67 6.60
C GLY A 85 14.48 5.12 5.18
N GLY A 86 13.94 6.34 5.08
CA GLY A 86 13.65 7.04 3.83
C GLY A 86 14.33 8.39 3.77
N LEU A 87 14.70 8.82 2.58
CA LEU A 87 15.32 10.11 2.32
C LEU A 87 14.53 10.85 1.24
N VAL A 88 13.84 11.91 1.63
CA VAL A 88 13.19 12.84 0.70
C VAL A 88 14.21 13.91 0.31
N VAL A 89 14.44 14.10 -0.99
CA VAL A 89 15.45 15.06 -1.47
C VAL A 89 14.80 16.15 -2.32
N ALA A 90 15.41 17.33 -2.33
CA ALA A 90 14.94 18.49 -3.07
C ALA A 90 16.04 19.08 -3.93
N HIS A 91 15.71 19.40 -5.19
CA HIS A 91 16.65 20.05 -6.13
C HIS A 91 16.82 21.55 -5.86
N HIS A 92 15.82 22.19 -5.26
CA HIS A 92 15.79 23.64 -5.08
C HIS A 92 15.54 24.03 -3.63
N ARG A 93 16.15 25.13 -3.19
CA ARG A 93 16.03 25.65 -1.82
C ARG A 93 14.57 25.89 -1.38
N PRO A 94 13.67 26.46 -2.18
CA PRO A 94 12.26 26.59 -1.79
C PRO A 94 11.59 25.27 -1.46
N SER A 95 11.94 24.18 -2.17
CA SER A 95 11.40 22.84 -1.87
C SER A 95 11.93 22.29 -0.53
N VAL A 96 13.14 22.66 -0.11
CA VAL A 96 13.66 22.31 1.23
C VAL A 96 12.85 23.01 2.31
N GLU A 97 12.49 24.29 2.13
CA GLU A 97 11.68 25.07 3.08
C GLU A 97 10.27 24.44 3.23
N VAL A 98 9.69 23.96 2.15
CA VAL A 98 8.42 23.20 2.18
C VAL A 98 8.59 21.91 2.96
N LEU A 99 9.66 21.14 2.68
CA LEU A 99 9.95 19.89 3.44
C LEU A 99 10.13 20.17 4.94
N GLU A 100 10.79 21.26 5.32
CA GLU A 100 10.93 21.66 6.73
C GLU A 100 9.57 21.93 7.39
N ALA A 101 8.67 22.60 6.68
CA ALA A 101 7.33 22.90 7.19
C ALA A 101 6.50 21.61 7.36
N VAL A 102 6.52 20.72 6.37
CA VAL A 102 5.85 19.40 6.42
C VAL A 102 6.41 18.55 7.56
N ALA A 103 7.74 18.41 7.63
CA ALA A 103 8.41 17.64 8.68
C ALA A 103 8.11 18.16 10.09
N ARG A 104 7.87 19.47 10.26
CA ARG A 104 7.48 20.04 11.54
C ARG A 104 6.11 19.54 11.99
N GLY A 105 5.12 19.52 11.09
CA GLY A 105 3.79 18.98 11.37
C GLY A 105 3.82 17.47 11.65
N GLN A 106 4.60 16.73 10.86
CA GLN A 106 4.76 15.29 11.04
C GLN A 106 5.43 14.93 12.37
N ARG A 107 6.48 15.69 12.78
CA ARG A 107 7.11 15.52 14.11
C ARG A 107 6.15 15.75 15.26
N ALA A 108 5.25 16.72 15.13
CA ALA A 108 4.22 16.97 16.14
C ALA A 108 3.24 15.79 16.27
N ALA A 109 3.08 14.99 15.22
CA ALA A 109 2.27 13.76 15.21
C ALA A 109 3.08 12.49 15.56
N GLY A 110 4.39 12.59 15.84
CA GLY A 110 5.23 11.47 16.26
C GLY A 110 6.14 10.88 15.18
N ALA A 111 6.23 11.50 14.00
CA ALA A 111 7.21 11.07 12.99
C ALA A 111 8.63 11.52 13.37
N GLU A 112 9.61 10.67 13.09
CA GLU A 112 11.03 10.94 13.30
C GLU A 112 11.63 11.49 12.00
N ALA A 113 11.58 12.80 11.84
CA ALA A 113 12.03 13.51 10.65
C ALA A 113 13.21 14.44 10.97
N VAL A 114 14.32 14.30 10.24
CA VAL A 114 15.55 15.09 10.41
C VAL A 114 15.89 15.77 9.10
N ILE A 115 15.98 17.11 9.11
CA ILE A 115 16.42 17.89 7.95
C ILE A 115 17.90 17.63 7.70
N VAL A 116 18.22 17.33 6.44
CA VAL A 116 19.59 17.01 5.99
C VAL A 116 20.08 18.10 5.04
N PRO A 117 21.10 18.87 5.42
CA PRO A 117 21.72 19.84 4.54
C PRO A 117 22.34 19.20 3.29
N ALA A 118 22.51 19.97 2.22
CA ALA A 118 23.02 19.49 0.93
C ALA A 118 24.36 18.76 1.05
N ASP A 119 25.29 19.31 1.82
CA ASP A 119 26.65 18.77 2.05
C ASP A 119 26.67 17.47 2.86
N HIS A 120 25.57 17.14 3.56
CA HIS A 120 25.42 15.91 4.32
C HIS A 120 24.60 14.83 3.61
N LEU A 121 23.89 15.11 2.51
CA LEU A 121 23.07 14.13 1.79
C LEU A 121 23.86 12.88 1.39
N ARG A 122 25.10 13.05 0.93
CA ARG A 122 25.96 11.95 0.48
C ARG A 122 26.54 11.10 1.61
N THR A 123 26.38 11.50 2.88
CA THR A 123 26.68 10.62 4.02
C THR A 123 25.60 9.56 4.20
N TYR A 124 24.34 9.88 3.84
CA TYR A 124 23.24 8.94 3.78
C TYR A 124 23.32 8.09 2.51
N GLU A 125 23.39 8.74 1.36
CA GLU A 125 23.39 8.11 0.03
C GLU A 125 24.59 8.57 -0.80
N PRO A 126 25.72 7.84 -0.80
CA PRO A 126 26.97 8.28 -1.43
C PRO A 126 26.87 8.54 -2.94
N HIS A 127 25.93 7.89 -3.62
CA HIS A 127 25.74 7.96 -5.07
C HIS A 127 24.71 8.98 -5.53
N LEU A 128 24.13 9.78 -4.61
CA LEU A 128 23.24 10.88 -4.96
C LEU A 128 23.95 11.94 -5.83
N ALA A 129 23.16 12.57 -6.68
CA ALA A 129 23.58 13.76 -7.42
C ALA A 129 24.10 14.84 -6.47
N SER A 130 25.08 15.62 -6.94
CA SER A 130 25.77 16.63 -6.12
C SER A 130 25.08 18.00 -6.10
N ASP A 131 24.08 18.20 -6.96
CA ASP A 131 23.37 19.47 -7.16
C ASP A 131 22.04 19.56 -6.38
N LEU A 132 21.79 18.63 -5.45
CA LEU A 132 20.63 18.66 -4.58
C LEU A 132 20.78 19.75 -3.50
N ALA A 133 19.70 20.46 -3.22
CA ALA A 133 19.69 21.58 -2.26
C ALA A 133 19.57 21.16 -0.79
N GLY A 134 19.12 19.93 -0.52
CA GLY A 134 18.90 19.36 0.82
C GLY A 134 17.85 18.27 0.80
N GLY A 135 17.46 17.82 1.98
CA GLY A 135 16.44 16.77 2.12
C GLY A 135 15.93 16.62 3.55
N CYS A 136 15.13 15.58 3.74
CA CYS A 136 14.64 15.15 5.05
C CYS A 136 14.75 13.63 5.17
N TYR A 137 15.37 13.15 6.24
CA TYR A 137 15.51 11.73 6.56
C TYR A 137 14.44 11.31 7.57
N TYR A 138 13.83 10.16 7.34
CA TYR A 138 12.81 9.54 8.19
C TYR A 138 13.26 8.14 8.61
N SER A 139 13.61 7.97 9.88
CA SER A 139 14.11 6.69 10.42
C SER A 139 13.06 5.58 10.44
N GLN A 140 11.78 5.94 10.52
CA GLN A 140 10.65 5.02 10.60
C GLN A 140 10.21 4.47 9.24
N ASP A 141 10.70 5.02 8.13
CA ASP A 141 10.46 4.44 6.82
C ASP A 141 11.17 3.10 6.67
N ALA A 142 10.50 2.17 6.04
CA ALA A 142 10.99 0.81 5.88
C ALA A 142 10.58 0.22 4.52
N GLN A 143 10.97 -1.01 4.28
CA GLN A 143 10.67 -1.76 3.08
C GLN A 143 10.35 -3.20 3.39
N VAL A 144 9.50 -3.82 2.56
CA VAL A 144 9.25 -5.26 2.52
C VAL A 144 9.20 -5.73 1.07
N GLN A 145 9.28 -7.04 0.85
CA GLN A 145 8.88 -7.61 -0.44
C GLN A 145 7.37 -7.92 -0.38
N PRO A 146 6.50 -7.16 -1.11
CA PRO A 146 5.07 -7.18 -0.88
C PRO A 146 4.40 -8.53 -1.14
N MET A 147 4.86 -9.27 -2.15
CA MET A 147 4.31 -10.59 -2.49
C MET A 147 4.64 -11.60 -1.39
N LEU A 148 5.88 -11.57 -0.86
CA LEU A 148 6.28 -12.40 0.27
C LEU A 148 5.51 -12.02 1.52
N ALA A 149 5.32 -10.73 1.79
CA ALA A 149 4.53 -10.26 2.93
C ALA A 149 3.10 -10.82 2.89
N ALA A 150 2.40 -10.70 1.76
CA ALA A 150 1.07 -11.26 1.59
C ALA A 150 1.06 -12.78 1.77
N ALA A 151 2.02 -13.48 1.17
CA ALA A 151 2.12 -14.94 1.25
C ALA A 151 2.40 -15.43 2.68
N ARG A 152 3.32 -14.76 3.41
CA ARG A 152 3.70 -15.12 4.78
C ARG A 152 2.56 -14.84 5.77
N LEU A 153 1.87 -13.69 5.64
CA LEU A 153 0.69 -13.39 6.45
C LEU A 153 -0.42 -14.42 6.24
N LEU A 154 -0.71 -14.80 4.98
CA LEU A 154 -1.70 -15.83 4.69
C LEU A 154 -1.26 -17.21 5.16
N ALA A 155 0.03 -17.55 5.08
CA ALA A 155 0.54 -18.80 5.62
C ALA A 155 0.38 -18.85 7.15
N ALA A 156 0.69 -17.76 7.85
CA ALA A 156 0.50 -17.64 9.28
C ALA A 156 -0.99 -17.73 9.67
N ALA A 157 -1.88 -17.03 8.93
CA ALA A 157 -3.32 -17.14 9.13
C ALA A 157 -3.83 -18.57 8.91
N ARG A 158 -3.33 -19.28 7.89
CA ARG A 158 -3.66 -20.70 7.65
C ARG A 158 -3.21 -21.60 8.80
N ALA A 159 -2.01 -21.41 9.31
CA ALA A 159 -1.49 -22.15 10.46
C ALA A 159 -2.36 -21.94 11.71
N ALA A 160 -2.97 -20.73 11.83
CA ALA A 160 -3.93 -20.38 12.88
C ALA A 160 -5.39 -20.79 12.56
N GLY A 161 -5.65 -21.50 11.44
CA GLY A 161 -6.97 -22.08 11.12
C GLY A 161 -7.76 -21.38 10.00
N ALA A 162 -7.25 -20.31 9.39
CA ALA A 162 -7.89 -19.68 8.23
C ALA A 162 -7.87 -20.62 6.99
N ARG A 163 -8.88 -20.46 6.14
CA ARG A 163 -8.95 -21.11 4.83
C ARG A 163 -8.65 -20.09 3.74
N VAL A 164 -7.75 -20.42 2.81
CA VAL A 164 -7.42 -19.56 1.65
C VAL A 164 -7.72 -20.33 0.38
N ARG A 165 -8.57 -19.77 -0.46
CA ARG A 165 -9.00 -20.38 -1.74
C ARG A 165 -8.74 -19.37 -2.86
N THR A 166 -7.77 -19.68 -3.69
CA THR A 166 -7.44 -18.96 -4.94
C THR A 166 -8.18 -19.57 -6.12
N GLY A 167 -8.34 -18.83 -7.20
CA GLY A 167 -9.12 -19.25 -8.38
C GLY A 167 -10.63 -19.26 -8.11
N VAL A 168 -11.11 -18.53 -7.08
CA VAL A 168 -12.53 -18.47 -6.70
C VAL A 168 -13.00 -17.03 -6.81
N GLU A 169 -13.78 -16.74 -7.84
CA GLU A 169 -14.39 -15.44 -8.04
C GLU A 169 -15.69 -15.32 -7.26
N VAL A 170 -15.86 -14.20 -6.54
CA VAL A 170 -17.12 -13.81 -5.94
C VAL A 170 -17.93 -13.07 -6.99
N THR A 171 -19.07 -13.66 -7.37
CA THR A 171 -19.96 -13.14 -8.42
C THR A 171 -21.22 -12.48 -7.87
N GLY A 172 -21.43 -12.54 -6.55
CA GLY A 172 -22.58 -11.93 -5.88
C GLY A 172 -22.45 -11.99 -4.37
N LEU A 173 -23.26 -11.20 -3.69
CA LEU A 173 -23.44 -11.26 -2.24
C LEU A 173 -24.79 -11.88 -1.89
N MET A 174 -24.79 -12.71 -0.84
CA MET A 174 -26.00 -13.28 -0.26
C MET A 174 -26.61 -12.27 0.70
N ARG A 175 -27.90 -12.06 0.64
CA ARG A 175 -28.61 -11.13 1.53
C ARG A 175 -29.69 -11.84 2.33
N SER A 176 -29.91 -11.37 3.55
CA SER A 176 -31.05 -11.72 4.42
C SER A 176 -31.61 -10.41 4.99
N GLY A 177 -32.79 -10.01 4.53
CA GLY A 177 -33.26 -8.64 4.73
C GLY A 177 -32.30 -7.64 4.09
N GLU A 178 -31.88 -6.64 4.84
CA GLU A 178 -30.91 -5.63 4.40
C GLU A 178 -29.46 -6.08 4.57
N GLY A 179 -29.20 -7.14 5.34
CA GLY A 179 -27.85 -7.58 5.70
C GLY A 179 -27.20 -8.52 4.68
N VAL A 180 -25.86 -8.42 4.58
CA VAL A 180 -25.01 -9.35 3.82
C VAL A 180 -24.67 -10.54 4.73
N VAL A 181 -24.98 -11.76 4.26
CA VAL A 181 -24.84 -13.01 5.04
C VAL A 181 -23.96 -14.05 4.34
N GLY A 182 -23.18 -13.65 3.36
CA GLY A 182 -22.26 -14.52 2.62
C GLY A 182 -22.02 -14.08 1.19
N VAL A 183 -21.42 -14.94 0.41
CA VAL A 183 -21.06 -14.69 -0.99
C VAL A 183 -21.56 -15.80 -1.92
N ARG A 184 -21.74 -15.45 -3.20
CA ARG A 184 -22.00 -16.39 -4.31
C ARG A 184 -20.74 -16.54 -5.14
N THR A 185 -20.46 -17.77 -5.57
CA THR A 185 -19.37 -18.14 -6.46
C THR A 185 -19.89 -19.12 -7.50
N ALA A 186 -19.10 -19.39 -8.54
CA ALA A 186 -19.45 -20.42 -9.51
C ALA A 186 -19.61 -21.83 -8.88
N ALA A 187 -18.97 -22.09 -7.73
CA ALA A 187 -19.08 -23.35 -7.00
C ALA A 187 -20.26 -23.39 -6.00
N GLY A 188 -21.10 -22.33 -5.96
CA GLY A 188 -22.26 -22.24 -5.07
C GLY A 188 -22.15 -21.13 -4.03
N GLU A 189 -23.04 -21.17 -3.08
CA GLU A 189 -23.18 -20.19 -1.99
C GLU A 189 -22.30 -20.54 -0.79
N LEU A 190 -21.67 -19.53 -0.22
CA LEU A 190 -20.83 -19.63 0.97
C LEU A 190 -21.35 -18.67 2.03
N PRO A 191 -22.09 -19.17 3.04
CA PRO A 191 -22.61 -18.34 4.13
C PRO A 191 -21.50 -17.90 5.08
N ALA A 192 -21.62 -16.67 5.60
CA ALA A 192 -20.72 -16.10 6.59
C ALA A 192 -21.47 -15.07 7.46
N GLY A 193 -20.94 -14.81 8.65
CA GLY A 193 -21.45 -13.77 9.55
C GLY A 193 -21.16 -12.34 9.03
N ALA A 194 -20.05 -12.17 8.30
CA ALA A 194 -19.67 -10.91 7.65
C ALA A 194 -18.83 -11.15 6.40
N VAL A 195 -18.75 -10.13 5.53
CA VAL A 195 -17.92 -10.11 4.34
C VAL A 195 -17.02 -8.88 4.36
N VAL A 196 -15.72 -9.05 4.14
CA VAL A 196 -14.74 -7.97 4.02
C VAL A 196 -14.35 -7.80 2.54
N ASN A 197 -14.57 -6.62 2.01
CA ASN A 197 -14.16 -6.23 0.68
C ASN A 197 -12.71 -5.69 0.71
N ALA A 198 -11.73 -6.55 0.41
CA ALA A 198 -10.32 -6.23 0.26
C ALA A 198 -9.86 -6.41 -1.21
N ALA A 199 -10.75 -6.17 -2.17
CA ALA A 199 -10.56 -6.47 -3.59
C ALA A 199 -9.68 -5.44 -4.36
N GLY A 200 -8.97 -4.56 -3.65
CA GLY A 200 -8.04 -3.60 -4.25
C GLY A 200 -8.75 -2.69 -5.28
N THR A 201 -8.23 -2.63 -6.49
CA THR A 201 -8.79 -1.82 -7.59
C THR A 201 -10.21 -2.23 -8.03
N TRP A 202 -10.66 -3.42 -7.67
CA TRP A 202 -12.02 -3.93 -7.97
C TRP A 202 -12.98 -3.76 -6.79
N ALA A 203 -12.58 -3.00 -5.77
CA ALA A 203 -13.41 -2.84 -4.58
C ALA A 203 -14.74 -2.13 -4.87
N GLY A 204 -14.78 -1.21 -5.84
CA GLY A 204 -16.01 -0.59 -6.31
C GLY A 204 -16.99 -1.61 -6.93
N ASP A 205 -16.47 -2.56 -7.72
CA ASP A 205 -17.30 -3.62 -8.33
C ASP A 205 -17.89 -4.54 -7.25
N VAL A 206 -17.09 -4.89 -6.24
CA VAL A 206 -17.57 -5.71 -5.11
C VAL A 206 -18.60 -4.96 -4.27
N ALA A 207 -18.43 -3.66 -4.03
CA ALA A 207 -19.42 -2.83 -3.32
C ALA A 207 -20.75 -2.77 -4.09
N ALA A 208 -20.68 -2.64 -5.41
CA ALA A 208 -21.86 -2.63 -6.28
C ALA A 208 -22.70 -3.93 -6.17
N LEU A 209 -22.09 -5.08 -5.88
CA LEU A 209 -22.82 -6.33 -5.62
C LEU A 209 -23.74 -6.25 -4.38
N ALA A 210 -23.46 -5.33 -3.46
CA ALA A 210 -24.29 -5.02 -2.30
C ALA A 210 -25.25 -3.84 -2.57
N GLY A 211 -25.24 -3.25 -3.75
CA GLY A 211 -26.03 -2.06 -4.06
C GLY A 211 -25.52 -0.77 -3.43
N VAL A 212 -24.26 -0.75 -2.95
CA VAL A 212 -23.60 0.45 -2.39
C VAL A 212 -22.46 0.90 -3.30
N SER A 213 -22.11 2.17 -3.21
CA SER A 213 -21.01 2.76 -3.98
C SER A 213 -19.81 3.04 -3.08
N VAL A 214 -18.63 2.61 -3.53
CA VAL A 214 -17.32 3.01 -3.01
C VAL A 214 -16.49 3.46 -4.22
N PRO A 215 -16.08 4.74 -4.30
CA PRO A 215 -15.54 5.34 -5.53
C PRO A 215 -14.06 5.00 -5.75
N VAL A 216 -13.72 3.72 -5.64
CA VAL A 216 -12.36 3.23 -5.91
C VAL A 216 -12.18 2.98 -7.40
N SER A 217 -11.13 3.54 -7.98
CA SER A 217 -10.81 3.42 -9.40
C SER A 217 -9.33 3.10 -9.65
N PRO A 218 -8.96 2.53 -10.82
CA PRO A 218 -7.57 2.21 -11.11
C PRO A 218 -6.76 3.45 -11.47
N ARG A 219 -5.58 3.61 -10.86
CA ARG A 219 -4.55 4.60 -11.19
C ARG A 219 -3.27 3.87 -11.58
N ARG A 220 -2.99 3.81 -12.90
CA ARG A 220 -1.87 3.06 -13.47
C ARG A 220 -0.52 3.65 -13.05
N GLY A 221 0.49 2.81 -12.84
CA GLY A 221 1.87 3.19 -12.65
C GLY A 221 2.84 2.14 -13.17
N PHE A 222 4.03 2.57 -13.59
CA PHE A 222 5.10 1.72 -14.08
C PHE A 222 6.27 1.67 -13.10
N ILE A 223 6.96 0.53 -13.11
CA ILE A 223 8.19 0.30 -12.37
C ILE A 223 9.21 -0.31 -13.31
N LEU A 224 10.46 0.18 -13.24
CA LEU A 224 11.63 -0.43 -13.83
C LEU A 224 12.40 -1.22 -12.76
N VAL A 225 13.00 -2.33 -13.16
CA VAL A 225 13.88 -3.15 -12.33
C VAL A 225 15.23 -3.23 -13.00
N THR A 226 16.29 -2.93 -12.27
CA THR A 226 17.65 -3.03 -12.79
C THR A 226 18.22 -4.45 -12.67
N GLU A 227 19.31 -4.71 -13.35
CA GLU A 227 20.21 -5.81 -13.01
C GLU A 227 20.68 -5.70 -11.55
N PRO A 228 21.06 -6.83 -10.90
CA PRO A 228 21.57 -6.79 -9.54
C PRO A 228 22.90 -6.04 -9.44
N LEU A 229 23.03 -5.17 -8.45
CA LEU A 229 24.21 -4.42 -8.10
C LEU A 229 24.68 -4.78 -6.69
N PRO A 230 25.94 -4.51 -6.33
CA PRO A 230 26.33 -4.43 -4.92
C PRO A 230 25.42 -3.46 -4.16
N PRO A 231 25.33 -3.53 -2.81
CA PRO A 231 24.51 -2.60 -2.03
C PRO A 231 24.88 -1.14 -2.31
N THR A 232 24.11 -0.48 -3.19
CA THR A 232 24.39 0.83 -3.76
C THR A 232 23.40 1.88 -3.26
N VAL A 233 22.11 1.55 -3.21
CA VAL A 233 21.05 2.40 -2.67
C VAL A 233 20.71 1.88 -1.27
N ARG A 234 20.97 2.70 -0.25
CA ARG A 234 20.90 2.31 1.15
C ARG A 234 19.53 2.53 1.78
N HIS A 235 18.87 3.61 1.38
CA HIS A 235 17.57 4.04 1.87
C HIS A 235 16.54 4.03 0.76
N LYS A 236 15.29 4.25 1.11
CA LYS A 236 14.27 4.63 0.14
C LYS A 236 14.48 6.10 -0.21
N VAL A 237 14.76 6.41 -1.47
CA VAL A 237 15.01 7.79 -1.92
C VAL A 237 13.94 8.23 -2.91
N TYR A 238 13.37 9.41 -2.69
CA TYR A 238 12.47 10.04 -3.64
C TYR A 238 12.55 11.56 -3.60
N ALA A 239 12.16 12.19 -4.70
CA ALA A 239 12.16 13.63 -4.82
C ALA A 239 10.93 14.25 -4.12
N ALA A 240 11.07 15.47 -3.61
CA ALA A 240 9.99 16.18 -2.90
C ALA A 240 8.70 16.29 -3.73
N GLU A 241 8.82 16.41 -5.04
CA GLU A 241 7.70 16.45 -5.99
C GLU A 241 6.86 15.16 -5.99
N TYR A 242 7.35 14.08 -5.39
CA TYR A 242 6.58 12.86 -5.19
C TYR A 242 5.40 13.08 -4.25
N VAL A 243 5.58 13.85 -3.19
CA VAL A 243 4.51 14.13 -2.20
C VAL A 243 3.36 14.89 -2.88
N ASP A 244 3.68 15.91 -3.68
CA ASP A 244 2.68 16.65 -4.45
C ASP A 244 1.93 15.77 -5.45
N ALA A 245 2.66 14.85 -6.11
CA ALA A 245 2.06 13.91 -7.05
C ALA A 245 1.17 12.85 -6.36
N VAL A 246 1.44 12.48 -5.11
CA VAL A 246 0.55 11.61 -4.32
C VAL A 246 -0.76 12.31 -4.03
N ALA A 247 -0.71 13.55 -3.60
CA ALA A 247 -1.87 14.36 -3.24
C ALA A 247 -2.65 14.93 -4.45
N SER A 248 -2.19 14.68 -5.68
CA SER A 248 -2.78 15.28 -6.88
C SER A 248 -3.97 14.49 -7.41
N ASP A 249 -5.05 15.20 -7.71
CA ASP A 249 -6.24 14.70 -8.41
C ASP A 249 -6.09 14.67 -9.94
N ASP A 250 -4.95 15.10 -10.48
CA ASP A 250 -4.76 15.14 -11.92
C ASP A 250 -4.81 13.72 -12.52
N ALA A 251 -5.62 13.57 -13.55
CA ALA A 251 -5.73 12.32 -14.32
C ALA A 251 -4.56 12.12 -15.28
N ALA A 252 -3.87 13.22 -15.65
CA ALA A 252 -2.76 13.20 -16.58
C ALA A 252 -1.53 12.48 -16.00
N LEU A 253 -0.61 12.09 -16.87
CA LEU A 253 0.62 11.42 -16.49
C LEU A 253 1.50 12.30 -15.61
N GLN A 254 1.77 11.84 -14.41
CA GLN A 254 2.74 12.40 -13.47
C GLN A 254 3.90 11.41 -13.29
N ILE A 255 5.12 11.92 -13.21
CA ILE A 255 6.34 11.15 -12.97
C ILE A 255 7.12 11.82 -11.85
N SER A 256 7.36 11.08 -10.77
CA SER A 256 8.20 11.50 -9.65
C SER A 256 9.10 10.32 -9.28
N PRO A 257 10.43 10.46 -9.39
CA PRO A 257 11.32 9.35 -9.19
C PRO A 257 11.30 8.86 -7.74
N VAL A 258 11.20 7.55 -7.61
CA VAL A 258 11.35 6.81 -6.36
C VAL A 258 12.36 5.71 -6.63
N VAL A 259 13.42 5.62 -5.85
CA VAL A 259 14.52 4.67 -6.05
C VAL A 259 14.68 3.83 -4.80
N GLU A 260 14.62 2.52 -4.96
CA GLU A 260 14.62 1.54 -3.88
C GLU A 260 15.58 0.40 -4.18
N GLY A 261 16.62 0.20 -3.35
CA GLY A 261 17.47 -0.98 -3.40
C GLY A 261 16.77 -2.17 -2.72
N THR A 262 16.84 -3.35 -3.32
CA THR A 262 16.29 -4.58 -2.73
C THR A 262 17.41 -5.42 -2.10
N GLU A 263 17.04 -6.40 -1.28
CA GLU A 263 17.98 -7.35 -0.66
C GLU A 263 18.72 -8.18 -1.71
N SER A 264 18.07 -8.48 -2.85
CA SER A 264 18.66 -9.19 -3.97
C SER A 264 19.64 -8.36 -4.83
N GLY A 265 19.81 -7.07 -4.51
CA GLY A 265 20.69 -6.14 -5.22
C GLY A 265 20.03 -5.43 -6.40
N THR A 266 18.83 -5.82 -6.82
CA THR A 266 18.11 -5.07 -7.86
C THR A 266 17.65 -3.72 -7.32
N ILE A 267 17.59 -2.70 -8.18
CA ILE A 267 17.01 -1.41 -7.84
C ILE A 267 15.65 -1.32 -8.52
N LEU A 268 14.62 -1.02 -7.74
CA LEU A 268 13.30 -0.67 -8.24
C LEU A 268 13.24 0.84 -8.47
N ILE A 269 12.78 1.23 -9.65
CA ILE A 269 12.62 2.62 -10.03
C ILE A 269 11.15 2.87 -10.35
N GLY A 270 10.47 3.55 -9.47
CA GLY A 270 9.14 4.13 -9.58
C GLY A 270 9.25 5.65 -9.61
N SER A 271 8.21 6.41 -9.64
CA SER A 271 6.85 6.01 -9.87
C SER A 271 6.25 6.88 -10.99
N SER A 272 5.30 6.32 -11.67
CA SER A 272 4.41 7.11 -12.53
C SER A 272 2.96 6.94 -12.08
N ARG A 273 2.09 7.89 -12.43
CA ARG A 273 0.66 7.89 -12.09
C ARG A 273 -0.15 8.46 -13.23
N GLU A 274 -1.23 7.77 -13.62
CA GLU A 274 -2.19 8.24 -14.62
C GLU A 274 -3.52 7.50 -14.50
N ARG A 275 -4.64 8.11 -14.87
CA ARG A 275 -5.96 7.47 -14.87
C ARG A 275 -6.38 7.12 -16.30
N VAL A 276 -6.13 5.90 -16.68
CA VAL A 276 -6.40 5.33 -18.04
C VAL A 276 -7.21 4.03 -17.97
N GLY A 277 -7.98 3.86 -16.87
CA GLY A 277 -8.69 2.61 -16.62
C GLY A 277 -7.72 1.45 -16.39
N MET A 278 -8.11 0.25 -16.81
CA MET A 278 -7.31 -1.00 -16.68
C MET A 278 -6.39 -1.26 -17.89
N ASP A 279 -5.97 -0.22 -18.60
CA ASP A 279 -5.04 -0.35 -19.73
C ASP A 279 -3.65 -0.79 -19.24
N ARG A 280 -3.20 -1.97 -19.70
CA ARG A 280 -1.90 -2.59 -19.38
C ARG A 280 -0.85 -2.37 -20.45
N THR A 281 -1.14 -1.58 -21.47
CA THR A 281 -0.20 -1.29 -22.56
C THR A 281 1.10 -0.69 -22.00
N LEU A 282 2.23 -1.30 -22.38
CA LEU A 282 3.54 -0.82 -21.96
C LEU A 282 3.88 0.50 -22.66
N ALA A 283 3.96 1.59 -21.90
CA ALA A 283 4.25 2.92 -22.42
C ALA A 283 5.76 3.20 -22.35
N VAL A 284 6.48 2.92 -23.45
CA VAL A 284 7.94 3.05 -23.51
C VAL A 284 8.40 4.47 -23.21
N ASP A 285 7.68 5.50 -23.63
CA ASP A 285 8.02 6.90 -23.35
C ASP A 285 7.89 7.24 -21.87
N VAL A 286 6.93 6.64 -21.17
CA VAL A 286 6.83 6.77 -19.70
C VAL A 286 8.06 6.13 -19.03
N LEU A 287 8.46 4.94 -19.48
CA LEU A 287 9.64 4.25 -18.95
C LEU A 287 10.92 5.04 -19.17
N ARG A 288 11.10 5.64 -20.37
CA ARG A 288 12.26 6.53 -20.65
C ARG A 288 12.29 7.74 -19.73
N ARG A 289 11.15 8.40 -19.53
CA ARG A 289 11.05 9.56 -18.65
C ARG A 289 11.31 9.17 -17.18
N LEU A 290 10.84 8.01 -16.76
CA LEU A 290 11.08 7.47 -15.41
C LEU A 290 12.58 7.17 -15.18
N ALA A 291 13.23 6.49 -16.14
CA ALA A 291 14.67 6.24 -16.09
C ALA A 291 15.48 7.54 -16.06
N ALA A 292 15.14 8.51 -16.92
CA ALA A 292 15.81 9.81 -16.94
C ALA A 292 15.65 10.57 -15.62
N ALA A 293 14.48 10.47 -14.97
CA ALA A 293 14.26 11.08 -13.66
C ALA A 293 15.08 10.40 -12.56
N ALA A 294 15.20 9.08 -12.58
CA ALA A 294 16.04 8.33 -11.64
C ALA A 294 17.53 8.64 -11.82
N VAL A 295 18.02 8.76 -13.07
CA VAL A 295 19.40 9.16 -13.37
C VAL A 295 19.73 10.57 -12.85
N ARG A 296 18.76 11.48 -12.83
CA ARG A 296 18.97 12.80 -12.19
C ARG A 296 19.18 12.71 -10.69
N LEU A 297 18.57 11.74 -10.01
CA LEU A 297 18.81 11.50 -8.58
C LEU A 297 20.09 10.71 -8.33
N PHE A 298 20.31 9.67 -9.11
CA PHE A 298 21.45 8.75 -9.01
C PHE A 298 22.16 8.66 -10.37
N PRO A 299 23.13 9.55 -10.67
CA PRO A 299 23.80 9.59 -11.98
C PRO A 299 24.41 8.26 -12.41
N MET A 300 24.85 7.42 -11.47
CA MET A 300 25.42 6.11 -11.76
C MET A 300 24.42 5.15 -12.45
N LEU A 301 23.11 5.39 -12.34
CA LEU A 301 22.09 4.57 -13.00
C LEU A 301 22.11 4.71 -14.54
N ALA A 302 22.82 5.71 -15.10
CA ALA A 302 23.01 5.84 -16.54
C ALA A 302 23.76 4.65 -17.17
N GLU A 303 24.61 3.97 -16.38
CA GLU A 303 25.42 2.81 -16.81
C GLU A 303 24.80 1.46 -16.43
N VAL A 304 23.58 1.46 -15.84
CA VAL A 304 22.93 0.26 -15.32
C VAL A 304 21.80 -0.21 -16.24
N ASN A 305 21.79 -1.50 -16.55
CA ASN A 305 20.77 -2.07 -17.42
C ASN A 305 19.43 -2.32 -16.67
N ALA A 306 18.33 -1.93 -17.30
CA ALA A 306 17.01 -2.37 -16.87
C ALA A 306 16.73 -3.76 -17.44
N ILE A 307 16.40 -4.72 -16.57
CA ILE A 307 16.12 -6.12 -16.95
C ILE A 307 14.64 -6.42 -17.01
N ARG A 308 13.79 -5.56 -16.40
CA ARG A 308 12.35 -5.75 -16.39
C ARG A 308 11.63 -4.41 -16.26
N ALA A 309 10.44 -4.35 -16.87
CA ALA A 309 9.45 -3.33 -16.60
C ALA A 309 8.09 -3.99 -16.36
N TYR A 310 7.29 -3.42 -15.47
CA TYR A 310 5.92 -3.87 -15.25
C TYR A 310 5.02 -2.70 -14.87
N CYS A 311 3.70 -2.89 -15.02
CA CYS A 311 2.70 -1.93 -14.59
C CYS A 311 1.75 -2.52 -13.57
N GLY A 312 1.26 -1.67 -12.67
CA GLY A 312 0.22 -1.98 -11.71
C GLY A 312 -0.84 -0.89 -11.66
N PHE A 313 -1.92 -1.19 -10.93
CA PHE A 313 -3.02 -0.27 -10.73
C PHE A 313 -3.20 -0.03 -9.24
N ARG A 314 -3.01 1.23 -8.81
CA ARG A 314 -3.31 1.65 -7.45
C ARG A 314 -4.82 1.79 -7.30
N PRO A 315 -5.42 1.34 -6.20
CA PRO A 315 -6.84 1.57 -5.90
C PRO A 315 -7.04 3.02 -5.43
N TYR A 316 -7.17 3.94 -6.37
CA TYR A 316 -7.36 5.38 -6.14
C TYR A 316 -8.69 5.66 -5.45
N SER A 317 -8.68 6.49 -4.41
CA SER A 317 -9.83 7.07 -3.73
C SER A 317 -9.83 8.59 -3.93
N PRO A 318 -10.98 9.24 -4.22
CA PRO A 318 -11.03 10.67 -4.54
C PRO A 318 -10.57 11.60 -3.42
N ASP A 319 -10.65 11.17 -2.18
CA ASP A 319 -10.21 11.91 -0.99
C ASP A 319 -8.83 11.47 -0.48
N HIS A 320 -8.15 10.60 -1.22
CA HIS A 320 -6.84 10.01 -0.90
C HIS A 320 -6.79 9.22 0.42
N LEU A 321 -7.91 8.97 1.09
CA LEU A 321 -7.97 8.16 2.29
C LEU A 321 -8.47 6.74 1.96
N PRO A 322 -7.94 5.70 2.64
CA PRO A 322 -8.47 4.36 2.51
C PRO A 322 -9.89 4.26 3.05
N VAL A 323 -10.66 3.32 2.54
CA VAL A 323 -12.02 2.99 3.01
C VAL A 323 -11.92 1.78 3.91
N ILE A 324 -12.10 1.97 5.23
CA ILE A 324 -11.94 0.93 6.25
C ILE A 324 -13.11 0.97 7.21
N GLY A 325 -13.79 -0.16 7.37
CA GLY A 325 -14.85 -0.31 8.37
C GLY A 325 -16.15 -0.86 7.81
N PRO A 326 -17.15 -1.03 8.70
CA PRO A 326 -18.49 -1.53 8.34
C PRO A 326 -19.23 -0.51 7.47
N ASP A 327 -19.97 -0.99 6.48
CA ASP A 327 -20.86 -0.15 5.67
C ASP A 327 -22.27 -0.13 6.27
N PRO A 328 -22.74 0.99 6.81
CA PRO A 328 -24.08 1.08 7.41
C PRO A 328 -25.20 0.91 6.37
N ARG A 329 -24.91 1.13 5.07
CA ARG A 329 -25.85 0.96 3.96
C ARG A 329 -26.02 -0.52 3.56
N ALA A 330 -25.08 -1.39 3.96
CA ALA A 330 -25.08 -2.82 3.70
C ALA A 330 -24.58 -3.60 4.95
N PRO A 331 -25.39 -3.71 6.03
CA PRO A 331 -25.00 -4.39 7.24
C PRO A 331 -24.40 -5.76 6.97
N GLY A 332 -23.28 -6.11 7.63
CA GLY A 332 -22.52 -7.34 7.38
C GLY A 332 -21.46 -7.22 6.28
N LEU A 333 -21.40 -6.10 5.53
CA LEU A 333 -20.30 -5.77 4.64
C LEU A 333 -19.33 -4.80 5.32
N LEU A 334 -18.04 -5.09 5.27
CA LEU A 334 -16.96 -4.18 5.67
C LEU A 334 -16.06 -3.90 4.46
N HIS A 335 -15.45 -2.72 4.42
CA HIS A 335 -14.45 -2.36 3.42
C HIS A 335 -13.05 -2.34 4.02
N ALA A 336 -12.05 -2.69 3.21
CA ALA A 336 -10.63 -2.59 3.46
C ALA A 336 -9.92 -2.32 2.11
N CYS A 337 -10.13 -1.14 1.54
CA CYS A 337 -9.76 -0.82 0.16
C CYS A 337 -9.43 0.67 -0.03
N GLY A 338 -9.14 1.10 -1.26
CA GLY A 338 -8.90 2.50 -1.58
C GLY A 338 -7.57 3.08 -1.07
N HIS A 339 -6.60 2.24 -0.71
CA HIS A 339 -5.32 2.63 -0.09
C HIS A 339 -4.32 3.29 -1.06
N GLU A 340 -4.66 3.45 -2.31
CA GLU A 340 -3.74 3.95 -3.36
C GLU A 340 -2.36 3.26 -3.36
N GLY A 341 -1.28 4.05 -3.30
CA GLY A 341 0.09 3.55 -3.19
C GLY A 341 0.50 3.11 -1.78
N ALA A 342 -0.27 3.45 -0.76
CA ALA A 342 0.06 3.21 0.65
C ALA A 342 -0.37 1.83 1.17
N GLY A 343 -1.07 1.03 0.36
CA GLY A 343 -1.71 -0.21 0.82
C GLY A 343 -0.78 -1.23 1.46
N VAL A 344 0.48 -1.30 1.05
CA VAL A 344 1.48 -2.17 1.70
C VAL A 344 1.78 -1.63 3.10
N GLY A 345 2.12 -0.34 3.19
CA GLY A 345 2.44 0.32 4.46
C GLY A 345 1.30 0.25 5.47
N LEU A 346 0.07 0.49 5.03
CA LEU A 346 -1.11 0.58 5.91
C LEU A 346 -1.78 -0.77 6.21
N ALA A 347 -1.35 -1.88 5.57
CA ALA A 347 -2.04 -3.17 5.66
C ALA A 347 -2.20 -3.71 7.09
N PRO A 348 -1.18 -3.71 7.97
CA PRO A 348 -1.33 -4.21 9.34
C PRO A 348 -2.35 -3.44 10.16
N ALA A 349 -2.28 -2.10 10.15
CA ALA A 349 -3.24 -1.27 10.89
C ALA A 349 -4.67 -1.43 10.35
N THR A 350 -4.82 -1.50 9.01
CA THR A 350 -6.11 -1.84 8.37
C THR A 350 -6.65 -3.19 8.87
N GLY A 351 -5.78 -4.20 8.92
CA GLY A 351 -6.15 -5.52 9.43
C GLY A 351 -6.62 -5.50 10.87
N GLN A 352 -5.97 -4.72 11.74
CA GLN A 352 -6.39 -4.53 13.13
C GLN A 352 -7.74 -3.81 13.23
N LEU A 353 -7.95 -2.73 12.47
CA LEU A 353 -9.21 -1.99 12.46
C LEU A 353 -10.38 -2.91 12.05
N VAL A 354 -10.20 -3.69 10.99
CA VAL A 354 -11.20 -4.66 10.52
C VAL A 354 -11.46 -5.74 11.58
N ALA A 355 -10.42 -6.29 12.21
CA ALA A 355 -10.57 -7.30 13.24
C ALA A 355 -11.27 -6.73 14.49
N SER A 356 -10.99 -5.49 14.87
CA SER A 356 -11.67 -4.77 15.95
C SER A 356 -13.15 -4.60 15.66
N ALA A 357 -13.50 -4.14 14.45
CA ALA A 357 -14.89 -3.98 14.03
C ALA A 357 -15.66 -5.32 14.02
N LEU A 358 -15.04 -6.40 13.53
CA LEU A 358 -15.63 -7.73 13.47
C LEU A 358 -15.85 -8.36 14.86
N SER A 359 -14.96 -8.07 15.81
CA SER A 359 -15.01 -8.64 17.18
C SER A 359 -15.72 -7.75 18.18
N GLY A 360 -16.14 -6.54 17.81
CA GLY A 360 -16.74 -5.55 18.72
C GLY A 360 -15.76 -5.02 19.78
N ARG A 361 -14.45 -5.18 19.57
CA ARG A 361 -13.41 -4.69 20.48
C ARG A 361 -12.94 -3.31 20.05
N PRO A 362 -12.65 -2.38 20.99
CA PRO A 362 -12.14 -1.07 20.63
C PRO A 362 -10.76 -1.21 19.95
N GLY A 363 -10.55 -0.44 18.88
CA GLY A 363 -9.25 -0.31 18.21
C GLY A 363 -8.35 0.71 18.91
N THR A 364 -7.08 0.74 18.53
CA THR A 364 -6.08 1.72 19.01
C THR A 364 -6.11 3.03 18.20
N ILE A 365 -6.69 3.01 17.01
CA ILE A 365 -6.83 4.15 16.08
C ILE A 365 -8.31 4.46 15.93
N ASP A 366 -8.66 5.75 15.83
CA ASP A 366 -10.01 6.18 15.48
C ASP A 366 -10.35 5.76 14.03
N PRO A 367 -11.34 4.89 13.82
CA PRO A 367 -11.73 4.45 12.48
C PRO A 367 -12.58 5.48 11.72
N SER A 368 -13.14 6.47 12.40
CA SER A 368 -14.17 7.36 11.83
C SER A 368 -13.72 8.11 10.57
N PRO A 369 -12.46 8.57 10.40
CA PRO A 369 -12.04 9.22 9.16
C PRO A 369 -12.06 8.29 7.93
N PHE A 370 -12.07 6.97 8.15
CA PHE A 370 -11.94 5.96 7.09
C PHE A 370 -13.28 5.31 6.74
N GLY A 371 -14.36 5.66 7.42
CA GLY A 371 -15.68 5.08 7.22
C GLY A 371 -16.22 5.26 5.79
N PRO A 372 -16.92 4.25 5.22
CA PRO A 372 -17.47 4.32 3.87
C PRO A 372 -18.64 5.31 3.74
N GLU A 373 -19.29 5.68 4.84
CA GLU A 373 -20.42 6.63 4.89
C GLU A 373 -20.05 8.04 4.41
N ARG A 374 -18.75 8.40 4.41
CA ARG A 374 -18.28 9.69 3.88
C ARG A 374 -18.47 9.88 2.37
N PHE A 375 -18.88 8.80 1.68
CA PHE A 375 -19.23 8.85 0.25
C PHE A 375 -20.74 8.81 -0.02
N GLY A 376 -21.59 9.00 0.96
CA GLY A 376 -23.05 9.07 0.83
C GLY A 376 -23.78 7.76 1.01
#